data_e6b430e6de105f5488ad74148d53a9ce
#
_entry.id   e6b430e6de105f5488ad74148d53a9ce
#
_cell.length_a   1.000
_cell.length_b   1.000
_cell.length_c   1.000
_cell.angle_alpha   90.00
_cell.angle_beta   90.00
_cell.angle_gamma   90.00
#
_symmetry.space_group_name_H-M   'P 1'
#
loop_
_entity.id
_entity.type
_entity.pdbx_description
1 polymer ?
#
loop_
_entity_poly.entity_id
_entity_poly.type
_entity_poly.pdbx_seq_one_letter_code
_entity_poly.pdbx_strand_id
1 'polypeptide(L)'
;MAIAFAQPRMLPVCSDAELIERTGAGDRDAFEKLYKRYARPVFGLALRRLGDRGRAEEALQETFTSVWRSARTYKPERGPGAPWLYGVARNAIVDRTRAHTEPPAEIPDEPSLEAGPDEQAEGSWTAWQVHRALEALPEREREVIALAYWSDLSQSEVAAQLGIPLGTVKTRTRAALAHLAELLDGELE
;
A
#
# COMPACT_ATOMS: atom_id res chain seq x y z
N MET A 1 6.05 -51.16 15.52
CA MET A 1 5.66 -50.67 14.20
C MET A 1 5.24 -49.20 14.39
N ALA A 2 6.16 -48.27 14.18
CA ALA A 2 5.94 -46.85 14.44
C ALA A 2 5.44 -46.17 13.16
N ILE A 3 4.22 -45.64 13.20
CA ILE A 3 3.64 -44.90 12.08
C ILE A 3 4.23 -43.47 12.15
N ALA A 4 5.15 -43.19 11.23
CA ALA A 4 5.66 -41.84 11.06
C ALA A 4 4.56 -40.95 10.48
N PHE A 5 4.03 -40.02 11.29
CA PHE A 5 3.19 -38.93 10.82
C PHE A 5 4.06 -38.02 9.97
N ALA A 6 3.87 -38.07 8.64
CA ALA A 6 4.44 -37.11 7.73
C ALA A 6 3.83 -35.73 8.04
N GLN A 7 4.64 -34.82 8.53
CA GLN A 7 4.24 -33.42 8.70
C GLN A 7 3.86 -32.85 7.32
N PRO A 8 2.74 -32.11 7.21
CA PRO A 8 2.39 -31.46 5.96
C PRO A 8 3.51 -30.47 5.61
N ARG A 9 4.12 -30.70 4.46
CA ARG A 9 5.14 -29.81 3.89
C ARG A 9 4.46 -28.49 3.59
N MET A 10 4.57 -27.49 4.48
CA MET A 10 4.16 -26.14 4.20
C MET A 10 4.94 -25.69 2.95
N LEU A 11 4.23 -25.50 1.85
CA LEU A 11 4.81 -24.91 0.65
C LEU A 11 5.34 -23.53 1.05
N PRO A 12 6.56 -23.16 0.69
CA PRO A 12 7.10 -21.84 1.03
C PRO A 12 6.16 -20.77 0.51
N VAL A 13 5.67 -19.91 1.41
CA VAL A 13 4.88 -18.76 1.03
C VAL A 13 5.83 -17.84 0.25
N CYS A 14 5.65 -17.76 -1.07
CA CYS A 14 6.45 -16.86 -1.91
C CYS A 14 6.37 -15.44 -1.36
N SER A 15 7.51 -14.81 -1.16
CA SER A 15 7.59 -13.43 -0.74
C SER A 15 7.02 -12.48 -1.81
N ASP A 16 6.60 -11.29 -1.40
CA ASP A 16 6.10 -10.29 -2.36
C ASP A 16 7.17 -9.90 -3.38
N ALA A 17 8.43 -9.79 -2.95
CA ALA A 17 9.55 -9.52 -3.84
C ALA A 17 9.68 -10.57 -4.93
N GLU A 18 9.66 -11.86 -4.56
CA GLU A 18 9.72 -12.98 -5.50
C GLU A 18 8.52 -12.99 -6.47
N LEU A 19 7.30 -12.73 -5.96
CA LEU A 19 6.11 -12.65 -6.81
C LEU A 19 6.20 -11.50 -7.81
N ILE A 20 6.72 -10.33 -7.39
CA ILE A 20 6.89 -9.18 -8.27
C ILE A 20 7.95 -9.45 -9.34
N GLU A 21 9.09 -10.04 -8.98
CA GLU A 21 10.14 -10.40 -9.94
C GLU A 21 9.63 -11.40 -10.98
N ARG A 22 8.92 -12.45 -10.55
CA ARG A 22 8.29 -13.44 -11.44
C ARG A 22 7.23 -12.80 -12.34
N THR A 23 6.42 -11.89 -11.80
CA THR A 23 5.46 -11.09 -12.60
C THR A 23 6.20 -10.28 -13.65
N GLY A 24 7.33 -9.67 -13.30
CA GLY A 24 8.19 -8.93 -14.24
C GLY A 24 8.79 -9.81 -15.35
N ALA A 25 8.96 -11.10 -15.11
CA ALA A 25 9.34 -12.10 -16.09
C ALA A 25 8.15 -12.64 -16.91
N GLY A 26 6.92 -12.15 -16.69
CA GLY A 26 5.72 -12.55 -17.43
C GLY A 26 4.95 -13.72 -16.81
N ASP A 27 5.25 -14.12 -15.58
CA ASP A 27 4.56 -15.19 -14.87
C ASP A 27 3.17 -14.74 -14.41
N ARG A 28 2.14 -15.27 -15.05
CA ARG A 28 0.74 -14.98 -14.76
C ARG A 28 0.28 -15.53 -13.41
N ASP A 29 0.80 -16.68 -12.98
CA ASP A 29 0.43 -17.28 -11.70
C ASP A 29 0.97 -16.45 -10.53
N ALA A 30 2.18 -15.90 -10.67
CA ALA A 30 2.74 -14.97 -9.69
C ALA A 30 1.91 -13.68 -9.62
N PHE A 31 1.49 -13.14 -10.76
CA PHE A 31 0.60 -11.97 -10.81
C PHE A 31 -0.76 -12.24 -10.17
N GLU A 32 -1.38 -13.39 -10.44
CA GLU A 32 -2.64 -13.79 -9.82
C GLU A 32 -2.52 -13.87 -8.29
N LYS A 33 -1.40 -14.39 -7.78
CA LYS A 33 -1.14 -14.44 -6.34
C LYS A 33 -1.01 -13.03 -5.74
N LEU A 34 -0.32 -12.11 -6.41
CA LEU A 34 -0.26 -10.71 -6.00
C LEU A 34 -1.66 -10.08 -6.00
N TYR A 35 -2.43 -10.32 -7.06
CA TYR A 35 -3.80 -9.82 -7.15
C TYR A 35 -4.66 -10.32 -5.98
N LYS A 36 -4.69 -11.63 -5.71
CA LYS A 36 -5.44 -12.21 -4.59
C LYS A 36 -5.04 -11.65 -3.24
N ARG A 37 -3.75 -11.36 -3.05
CA ARG A 37 -3.20 -10.83 -1.79
C ARG A 37 -3.55 -9.36 -1.57
N TYR A 38 -3.50 -8.55 -2.63
CA TYR A 38 -3.55 -7.09 -2.53
C TYR A 38 -4.83 -6.43 -3.06
N ALA A 39 -5.68 -7.14 -3.83
CA ALA A 39 -6.86 -6.52 -4.43
C ALA A 39 -7.82 -5.92 -3.39
N ARG A 40 -8.13 -6.69 -2.33
CA ARG A 40 -9.05 -6.24 -1.27
C ARG A 40 -8.51 -5.02 -0.49
N PRO A 41 -7.27 -5.05 0.04
CA PRO A 41 -6.73 -3.87 0.73
C PRO A 41 -6.54 -2.66 -0.18
N VAL A 42 -6.10 -2.82 -1.43
CA VAL A 42 -5.99 -1.73 -2.41
C VAL A 42 -7.36 -1.14 -2.75
N PHE A 43 -8.38 -1.99 -2.96
CA PHE A 43 -9.74 -1.52 -3.18
C PHE A 43 -10.28 -0.73 -1.98
N GLY A 44 -10.08 -1.23 -0.76
CA GLY A 44 -10.49 -0.53 0.46
C GLY A 44 -9.81 0.83 0.61
N LEU A 45 -8.51 0.93 0.27
CA LEU A 45 -7.78 2.20 0.24
C LEU A 45 -8.37 3.15 -0.80
N ALA A 46 -8.62 2.66 -2.03
CA ALA A 46 -9.19 3.45 -3.11
C ALA A 46 -10.61 3.94 -2.76
N LEU A 47 -11.45 3.06 -2.20
CA LEU A 47 -12.84 3.40 -1.83
C LEU A 47 -12.88 4.49 -0.75
N ARG A 48 -12.07 4.36 0.30
CA ARG A 48 -11.95 5.41 1.34
C ARG A 48 -11.50 6.74 0.77
N ARG A 49 -10.63 6.71 -0.24
CA ARG A 49 -10.05 7.93 -0.79
C ARG A 49 -10.92 8.61 -1.84
N LEU A 50 -11.59 7.82 -2.68
CA LEU A 50 -12.36 8.31 -3.82
C LEU A 50 -13.85 8.49 -3.50
N GLY A 51 -14.34 7.87 -2.40
CA GLY A 51 -15.73 7.94 -1.97
C GLY A 51 -16.75 7.30 -2.92
N ASP A 52 -16.29 6.74 -4.04
CA ASP A 52 -17.12 6.15 -5.09
C ASP A 52 -16.62 4.76 -5.48
N ARG A 53 -17.54 3.79 -5.52
CA ARG A 53 -17.22 2.40 -5.79
C ARG A 53 -16.68 2.18 -7.21
N GLY A 54 -17.30 2.81 -8.21
CA GLY A 54 -16.89 2.67 -9.61
C GLY A 54 -15.48 3.20 -9.81
N ARG A 55 -15.19 4.38 -9.26
CA ARG A 55 -13.86 4.98 -9.29
C ARG A 55 -12.82 4.15 -8.54
N ALA A 56 -13.20 3.53 -7.42
CA ALA A 56 -12.33 2.63 -6.68
C ALA A 56 -12.01 1.36 -7.49
N GLU A 57 -12.99 0.80 -8.22
CA GLU A 57 -12.79 -0.34 -9.12
C GLU A 57 -11.86 0.01 -10.28
N GLU A 58 -12.02 1.20 -10.87
CA GLU A 58 -11.12 1.70 -11.91
C GLU A 58 -9.69 1.93 -11.39
N ALA A 59 -9.52 2.52 -10.19
CA ALA A 59 -8.21 2.70 -9.56
C ALA A 59 -7.54 1.36 -9.25
N LEU A 60 -8.31 0.35 -8.80
CA LEU A 60 -7.82 -1.01 -8.60
C LEU A 60 -7.32 -1.62 -9.91
N GLN A 61 -8.10 -1.51 -10.97
CA GLN A 61 -7.75 -2.05 -12.29
C GLN A 61 -6.48 -1.38 -12.84
N GLU A 62 -6.38 -0.04 -12.73
CA GLU A 62 -5.18 0.70 -13.16
C GLU A 62 -3.96 0.32 -12.32
N THR A 63 -4.13 0.13 -11.01
CA THR A 63 -3.07 -0.34 -10.11
C THR A 63 -2.47 -1.63 -10.63
N PHE A 64 -3.28 -2.66 -10.87
CA PHE A 64 -2.76 -3.96 -11.28
C PHE A 64 -2.27 -3.99 -12.73
N THR A 65 -2.84 -3.16 -13.61
CA THR A 65 -2.30 -2.90 -14.94
C THR A 65 -0.89 -2.30 -14.85
N SER A 66 -0.70 -1.33 -13.98
CA SER A 66 0.58 -0.69 -13.75
C SER A 66 1.57 -1.62 -13.04
N VAL A 67 1.12 -2.45 -12.09
CA VAL A 67 1.94 -3.51 -11.49
C VAL A 67 2.47 -4.45 -12.59
N TRP A 68 1.61 -4.97 -13.47
CA TRP A 68 2.01 -5.85 -14.57
C TRP A 68 3.07 -5.21 -15.47
N ARG A 69 2.86 -3.94 -15.85
CA ARG A 69 3.77 -3.20 -16.75
C ARG A 69 5.12 -2.87 -16.09
N SER A 70 5.10 -2.53 -14.81
CA SER A 70 6.27 -1.99 -14.10
C SER A 70 7.02 -3.01 -13.25
N ALA A 71 6.49 -4.22 -13.05
CA ALA A 71 7.14 -5.27 -12.23
C ALA A 71 8.59 -5.56 -12.66
N ARG A 72 8.89 -5.52 -13.97
CA ARG A 72 10.25 -5.68 -14.52
C ARG A 72 11.25 -4.62 -14.04
N THR A 73 10.77 -3.47 -13.52
CA THR A 73 11.63 -2.38 -13.00
C THR A 73 11.80 -2.43 -11.50
N TYR A 74 11.11 -3.37 -10.84
CA TYR A 74 11.27 -3.60 -9.41
C TYR A 74 12.67 -4.16 -9.12
N LYS A 75 13.25 -3.72 -8.01
CA LYS A 75 14.57 -4.16 -7.55
C LYS A 75 14.49 -4.42 -6.05
N PRO A 76 14.62 -5.69 -5.58
CA PRO A 76 14.53 -6.04 -4.17
C PRO A 76 15.48 -5.26 -3.28
N GLU A 77 16.70 -4.98 -3.79
CA GLU A 77 17.73 -4.20 -3.08
C GLU A 77 17.30 -2.75 -2.83
N ARG A 78 16.23 -2.28 -3.44
CA ARG A 78 15.66 -0.94 -3.22
C ARG A 78 14.53 -0.91 -2.21
N GLY A 79 14.14 -2.05 -1.67
CA GLY A 79 13.12 -2.16 -0.63
C GLY A 79 12.11 -3.28 -0.85
N PRO A 80 11.29 -3.57 0.17
CA PRO A 80 10.31 -4.65 0.16
C PRO A 80 9.24 -4.51 -0.93
N GLY A 81 8.61 -5.64 -1.32
CA GLY A 81 7.61 -5.68 -2.38
C GLY A 81 6.31 -4.97 -2.05
N ALA A 82 5.79 -5.13 -0.82
CA ALA A 82 4.55 -4.49 -0.40
C ALA A 82 4.58 -2.95 -0.51
N PRO A 83 5.59 -2.23 0.04
CA PRO A 83 5.73 -0.78 -0.15
C PRO A 83 5.80 -0.34 -1.61
N TRP A 84 6.45 -1.13 -2.46
CA TRP A 84 6.49 -0.83 -3.89
C TRP A 84 5.10 -0.91 -4.53
N LEU A 85 4.34 -1.98 -4.23
CA LEU A 85 2.99 -2.19 -4.75
C LEU A 85 2.04 -1.09 -4.27
N TYR A 86 2.06 -0.74 -2.97
CA TYR A 86 1.26 0.36 -2.44
C TYR A 86 1.66 1.72 -3.04
N GLY A 87 2.92 1.92 -3.40
CA GLY A 87 3.36 3.10 -4.15
C GLY A 87 2.72 3.18 -5.53
N VAL A 88 2.59 2.04 -6.24
CA VAL A 88 1.88 1.96 -7.53
C VAL A 88 0.39 2.25 -7.34
N ALA A 89 -0.25 1.61 -6.35
CA ALA A 89 -1.66 1.82 -6.02
C ALA A 89 -1.97 3.28 -5.69
N ARG A 90 -1.13 3.91 -4.87
CA ARG A 90 -1.28 5.31 -4.52
C ARG A 90 -1.25 6.23 -5.74
N ASN A 91 -0.33 6.02 -6.68
CA ASN A 91 -0.27 6.84 -7.90
C ASN A 91 -1.56 6.70 -8.71
N ALA A 92 -2.08 5.49 -8.90
CA ALA A 92 -3.34 5.27 -9.58
C ALA A 92 -4.52 5.98 -8.89
N ILE A 93 -4.58 5.95 -7.56
CA ILE A 93 -5.63 6.62 -6.78
C ILE A 93 -5.53 8.14 -6.92
N VAL A 94 -4.32 8.70 -6.77
CA VAL A 94 -4.10 10.16 -6.90
C VAL A 94 -4.45 10.65 -8.31
N ASP A 95 -4.07 9.91 -9.35
CA ASP A 95 -4.40 10.26 -10.74
C ASP A 95 -5.91 10.27 -10.96
N ARG A 96 -6.66 9.36 -10.32
CA ARG A 96 -8.14 9.34 -10.35
C ARG A 96 -8.77 10.48 -9.55
N THR A 97 -8.18 10.87 -8.43
CA THR A 97 -8.64 12.06 -7.68
C THR A 97 -8.56 13.29 -8.55
N ARG A 98 -7.48 13.47 -9.32
CA ARG A 98 -7.23 14.63 -10.18
C ARG A 98 -8.09 14.68 -11.45
N ALA A 99 -8.33 13.51 -12.06
CA ALA A 99 -9.17 13.42 -13.27
C ALA A 99 -10.62 13.90 -13.03
N HIS A 100 -11.01 14.12 -11.77
CA HIS A 100 -12.36 14.50 -11.37
C HIS A 100 -12.38 15.78 -10.52
N THR A 101 -11.55 16.76 -10.84
CA THR A 101 -11.62 18.10 -10.21
C THR A 101 -12.79 18.88 -10.82
N GLU A 102 -14.02 18.43 -10.57
CA GLU A 102 -15.14 19.33 -10.34
C GLU A 102 -15.04 19.85 -8.91
N PRO A 103 -15.48 21.12 -8.62
CA PRO A 103 -15.34 21.69 -7.28
C PRO A 103 -15.95 20.75 -6.24
N PRO A 104 -15.37 20.66 -5.03
CA PRO A 104 -15.77 19.68 -4.05
C PRO A 104 -17.25 19.84 -3.72
N ALA A 105 -18.07 18.87 -4.12
CA ALA A 105 -19.33 18.62 -3.45
C ALA A 105 -18.97 18.27 -2.01
N GLU A 106 -19.70 18.84 -1.06
CA GLU A 106 -19.54 18.62 0.37
C GLU A 106 -19.18 17.18 0.67
N ILE A 107 -18.06 17.01 1.39
CA ILE A 107 -17.59 15.71 1.85
C ILE A 107 -18.73 15.11 2.65
N PRO A 108 -19.34 13.99 2.22
CA PRO A 108 -20.28 13.30 3.09
C PRO A 108 -19.48 12.86 4.32
N ASP A 109 -19.99 13.20 5.50
CA ASP A 109 -19.53 12.60 6.75
C ASP A 109 -19.32 11.10 6.55
N GLU A 110 -18.21 10.60 7.08
CA GLU A 110 -17.70 9.24 6.99
C GLU A 110 -18.73 8.18 6.59
N PRO A 111 -18.50 7.38 5.52
CA PRO A 111 -19.29 6.18 5.36
C PRO A 111 -18.98 5.30 6.57
N SER A 112 -19.85 5.34 7.56
CA SER A 112 -19.92 4.38 8.64
C SER A 112 -20.10 3.00 7.98
N LEU A 113 -18.97 2.30 7.77
CA LEU A 113 -19.01 0.86 7.79
C LEU A 113 -19.43 0.56 9.22
N GLU A 114 -20.68 0.13 9.40
CA GLU A 114 -21.15 -0.46 10.65
C GLU A 114 -20.31 -1.73 10.90
N ALA A 115 -19.08 -1.53 11.35
CA ALA A 115 -18.26 -2.56 11.95
C ALA A 115 -18.95 -2.92 13.27
N GLY A 116 -19.13 -4.20 13.52
CA GLY A 116 -19.63 -4.67 14.80
C GLY A 116 -18.75 -4.18 15.95
N PRO A 117 -19.21 -4.24 17.21
CA PRO A 117 -18.48 -3.72 18.37
C PRO A 117 -17.04 -4.28 18.49
N ASP A 118 -16.82 -5.52 18.08
CA ASP A 118 -15.49 -6.18 18.10
C ASP A 118 -14.58 -5.65 16.97
N GLU A 119 -15.13 -5.41 15.76
CA GLU A 119 -14.38 -4.82 14.64
C GLU A 119 -14.03 -3.33 14.91
N GLN A 120 -14.85 -2.60 15.65
CA GLN A 120 -14.56 -1.22 16.06
C GLN A 120 -13.42 -1.17 17.09
N ALA A 121 -13.37 -2.13 18.02
CA ALA A 121 -12.29 -2.22 19.02
C ALA A 121 -10.97 -2.59 18.35
N GLU A 122 -10.94 -3.56 17.44
CA GLU A 122 -9.76 -3.94 16.66
C GLU A 122 -9.31 -2.80 15.73
N GLY A 123 -10.26 -2.12 15.07
CA GLY A 123 -9.97 -0.95 14.23
C GLY A 123 -9.36 0.20 15.01
N SER A 124 -9.81 0.44 16.25
CA SER A 124 -9.27 1.45 17.14
C SER A 124 -7.85 1.13 17.60
N TRP A 125 -7.57 -0.14 17.95
CA TRP A 125 -6.23 -0.60 18.33
C TRP A 125 -5.24 -0.49 17.16
N THR A 126 -5.63 -0.96 15.99
CA THR A 126 -4.82 -0.86 14.77
C THR A 126 -4.53 0.60 14.39
N ALA A 127 -5.52 1.49 14.51
CA ALA A 127 -5.34 2.91 14.25
C ALA A 127 -4.35 3.55 15.25
N TRP A 128 -4.41 3.18 16.52
CA TRP A 128 -3.48 3.64 17.55
C TRP A 128 -2.04 3.14 17.29
N GLN A 129 -1.87 1.85 16.93
CA GLN A 129 -0.56 1.29 16.56
C GLN A 129 0.05 2.03 15.36
N VAL A 130 -0.74 2.24 14.30
CA VAL A 130 -0.29 3.00 13.12
C VAL A 130 0.09 4.42 13.49
N HIS A 131 -0.68 5.08 14.35
CA HIS A 131 -0.37 6.45 14.81
C HIS A 131 0.96 6.50 15.57
N ARG A 132 1.17 5.59 16.51
CA ARG A 132 2.45 5.48 17.23
C ARG A 132 3.62 5.20 16.31
N ALA A 133 3.45 4.27 15.36
CA ALA A 133 4.49 3.96 14.40
C ALA A 133 4.84 5.18 13.52
N LEU A 134 3.86 5.97 13.13
CA LEU A 134 4.07 7.22 12.38
C LEU A 134 4.82 8.27 13.23
N GLU A 135 4.51 8.39 14.52
CA GLU A 135 5.23 9.30 15.42
C GLU A 135 6.68 8.89 15.65
N ALA A 136 6.96 7.58 15.63
CA ALA A 136 8.31 7.04 15.78
C ALA A 136 9.20 7.20 14.53
N LEU A 137 8.62 7.53 13.37
CA LEU A 137 9.40 7.78 12.16
C LEU A 137 10.33 9.00 12.31
N PRO A 138 11.54 8.96 11.71
CA PRO A 138 12.36 10.15 11.54
C PRO A 138 11.56 11.29 10.88
N GLU A 139 11.74 12.52 11.36
CA GLU A 139 10.96 13.70 10.92
C GLU A 139 10.90 13.84 9.39
N ARG A 140 12.05 13.68 8.69
CA ARG A 140 12.13 13.78 7.22
C ARG A 140 11.35 12.68 6.48
N GLU A 141 11.13 11.55 7.08
CA GLU A 141 10.35 10.44 6.54
C GLU A 141 8.87 10.64 6.83
N ARG A 142 8.54 11.03 8.06
CA ARG A 142 7.18 11.36 8.46
C ARG A 142 6.60 12.49 7.63
N GLU A 143 7.37 13.56 7.36
CA GLU A 143 6.96 14.68 6.50
C GLU A 143 6.59 14.22 5.09
N VAL A 144 7.41 13.39 4.45
CA VAL A 144 7.13 12.86 3.11
C VAL A 144 5.89 11.96 3.12
N ILE A 145 5.71 11.12 4.13
CA ILE A 145 4.51 10.28 4.27
C ILE A 145 3.27 11.16 4.49
N ALA A 146 3.34 12.16 5.35
CA ALA A 146 2.24 13.07 5.60
C ALA A 146 1.77 13.76 4.33
N LEU A 147 2.67 14.39 3.58
CA LEU A 147 2.35 15.05 2.32
C LEU A 147 1.83 14.06 1.26
N ALA A 148 2.41 12.89 1.23
CA ALA A 148 2.03 11.88 0.25
C ALA A 148 0.64 11.29 0.50
N TYR A 149 0.25 11.05 1.75
CA TYR A 149 -0.95 10.28 2.10
C TYR A 149 -2.11 11.12 2.64
N TRP A 150 -1.86 12.33 3.18
CA TRP A 150 -2.91 13.21 3.71
C TRP A 150 -3.17 14.44 2.83
N SER A 151 -2.20 14.87 2.01
CA SER A 151 -2.35 16.10 1.21
C SER A 151 -2.59 15.86 -0.28
N ASP A 152 -2.93 14.66 -0.70
CA ASP A 152 -3.21 14.26 -2.11
C ASP A 152 -2.11 14.62 -3.12
N LEU A 153 -0.90 14.88 -2.63
CA LEU A 153 0.21 15.28 -3.49
C LEU A 153 0.86 14.05 -4.15
N SER A 154 1.13 14.12 -5.45
CA SER A 154 2.03 13.17 -6.10
C SER A 154 3.45 13.32 -5.56
N GLN A 155 4.27 12.31 -5.74
CA GLN A 155 5.69 12.40 -5.34
C GLN A 155 6.42 13.56 -6.01
N SER A 156 6.02 13.96 -7.22
CA SER A 156 6.58 15.12 -7.93
C SER A 156 6.19 16.44 -7.26
N GLU A 157 4.97 16.55 -6.78
CA GLU A 157 4.50 17.74 -6.05
C GLU A 157 5.08 17.82 -4.64
N VAL A 158 5.20 16.66 -3.95
CA VAL A 158 5.95 16.58 -2.69
C VAL A 158 7.39 17.07 -2.90
N ALA A 159 8.03 16.65 -4.00
CA ALA A 159 9.39 17.12 -4.34
C ALA A 159 9.43 18.63 -4.55
N ALA A 160 8.47 19.18 -5.28
CA ALA A 160 8.37 20.63 -5.52
C ALA A 160 8.08 21.39 -4.22
N GLN A 161 7.16 20.91 -3.39
CA GLN A 161 6.77 21.55 -2.12
C GLN A 161 7.91 21.56 -1.10
N LEU A 162 8.66 20.44 -0.99
CA LEU A 162 9.79 20.33 -0.07
C LEU A 162 11.10 20.90 -0.64
N GLY A 163 11.14 21.30 -1.91
CA GLY A 163 12.36 21.76 -2.57
C GLY A 163 13.47 20.71 -2.66
N ILE A 164 13.12 19.42 -2.74
CA ILE A 164 14.06 18.30 -2.79
C ILE A 164 13.90 17.50 -4.08
N PRO A 165 14.96 16.82 -4.56
CA PRO A 165 14.87 15.98 -5.76
C PRO A 165 13.81 14.89 -5.62
N LEU A 166 13.07 14.57 -6.69
CA LEU A 166 12.10 13.48 -6.75
C LEU A 166 12.70 12.12 -6.32
N GLY A 167 13.97 11.87 -6.66
CA GLY A 167 14.69 10.68 -6.21
C GLY A 167 14.80 10.60 -4.69
N THR A 168 14.98 11.74 -4.02
CA THR A 168 15.03 11.84 -2.56
C THR A 168 13.66 11.56 -1.94
N VAL A 169 12.57 12.09 -2.52
CA VAL A 169 11.20 11.78 -2.07
C VAL A 169 10.95 10.26 -2.17
N LYS A 170 11.27 9.65 -3.32
CA LYS A 170 11.12 8.19 -3.52
C LYS A 170 11.92 7.37 -2.50
N THR A 171 13.13 7.79 -2.19
CA THR A 171 13.99 7.08 -1.23
C THR A 171 13.44 7.22 0.19
N ARG A 172 13.06 8.44 0.60
CA ARG A 172 12.46 8.69 1.92
C ARG A 172 11.13 7.96 2.11
N THR A 173 10.26 7.96 1.10
CA THR A 173 8.99 7.22 1.15
C THR A 173 9.23 5.72 1.35
N ARG A 174 10.22 5.14 0.65
CA ARG A 174 10.55 3.72 0.84
C ARG A 174 11.09 3.42 2.22
N ALA A 175 12.03 4.24 2.70
CA ALA A 175 12.59 4.09 4.04
C ALA A 175 11.50 4.18 5.11
N ALA A 176 10.61 5.18 5.01
CA ALA A 176 9.49 5.35 5.91
C ALA A 176 8.56 4.12 5.94
N LEU A 177 8.20 3.60 4.77
CA LEU A 177 7.33 2.41 4.70
C LEU A 177 8.03 1.14 5.21
N ALA A 178 9.35 1.02 5.06
CA ALA A 178 10.13 -0.07 5.64
C ALA A 178 10.17 0.03 7.16
N HIS A 179 10.47 1.21 7.72
CA HIS A 179 10.45 1.44 9.17
C HIS A 179 9.05 1.23 9.77
N LEU A 180 7.98 1.66 9.08
CA LEU A 180 6.60 1.38 9.52
C LEU A 180 6.32 -0.11 9.57
N ALA A 181 6.76 -0.88 8.59
CA ALA A 181 6.59 -2.33 8.58
C ALA A 181 7.32 -2.96 9.78
N GLU A 182 8.58 -2.59 10.04
CA GLU A 182 9.35 -3.08 11.18
C GLU A 182 8.71 -2.74 12.53
N LEU A 183 8.20 -1.50 12.68
CA LEU A 183 7.54 -1.06 13.91
C LEU A 183 6.22 -1.78 14.14
N LEU A 184 5.46 -2.06 13.09
CA LEU A 184 4.17 -2.75 13.20
C LEU A 184 4.34 -4.27 13.37
N ASP A 185 5.35 -4.88 12.75
CA ASP A 185 5.65 -6.32 12.91
C ASP A 185 6.23 -6.62 14.32
N GLY A 186 7.02 -5.70 14.88
CA GLY A 186 7.63 -5.86 16.20
C GLY A 186 6.65 -5.71 17.40
N GLU A 187 5.46 -5.21 17.19
CA GLU A 187 4.41 -5.09 18.22
C GLU A 187 3.43 -6.29 18.23
N LEU A 188 3.61 -7.25 17.30
CA LEU A 188 2.78 -8.47 17.20
C LEU A 188 3.40 -9.69 17.92
N GLU A 189 4.59 -9.56 18.53
CA GLU A 189 5.19 -10.55 19.44
C GLU A 189 4.94 -10.20 20.92
#